data_644ab9e0d22808a0bd80b9db59bbf68f
#
_entry.id   644ab9e0d22808a0bd80b9db59bbf68f
#
_cell.length_a   1.000
_cell.length_b   1.000
_cell.length_c   1.000
_cell.angle_alpha   90.00
_cell.angle_beta   90.00
_cell.angle_gamma   90.00
#
_symmetry.space_group_name_H-M   'P 1'
#
loop_
_entity.id
_entity.type
_entity.pdbx_description
1 polymer ?
#
loop_
_entity_poly.entity_id
_entity_poly.type
_entity_poly.pdbx_seq_one_letter_code
_entity_poly.pdbx_strand_id
1 'polypeptide(L)'
;MARWVKTYAQDLNHYHSDHDVELLVIGFDDTLFEDKQLLEFIQSLSRQNVKNLALINCFFINSKRLMKVIHLCQNQQLPLMREQYTFKMSFDQRKEINPLIIDNARLYIEDMVNVIRNYY
;
A
#
# COMPACT_ATOMS: atom_id res chain seq x y z
N MET A 1 3.49 12.22 11.40
CA MET A 1 3.33 11.19 10.36
C MET A 1 2.10 10.32 10.55
N ALA A 2 1.86 9.72 11.72
CA ALA A 2 0.61 8.97 11.92
C ALA A 2 -0.63 9.83 11.66
N ARG A 3 -0.58 11.08 12.08
CA ARG A 3 -1.65 12.05 11.83
C ARG A 3 -1.79 12.35 10.33
N TRP A 4 -0.67 12.46 9.61
CA TRP A 4 -0.67 12.68 8.18
C TRP A 4 -1.31 11.50 7.44
N VAL A 5 -0.90 10.28 7.79
CA VAL A 5 -1.46 9.07 7.20
C VAL A 5 -2.97 8.99 7.43
N LYS A 6 -3.39 9.26 8.68
CA LYS A 6 -4.80 9.22 9.05
C LYS A 6 -5.62 10.27 8.30
N THR A 7 -5.05 11.45 8.07
CA THR A 7 -5.74 12.56 7.39
C THR A 7 -5.94 12.26 5.90
N TYR A 8 -4.97 11.62 5.26
CA TYR A 8 -5.01 11.36 3.82
C TYR A 8 -5.43 9.95 3.44
N ALA A 9 -5.62 9.07 4.43
CA ALA A 9 -6.08 7.71 4.14
C ALA A 9 -7.52 7.74 3.67
N GLN A 10 -7.80 7.04 2.58
CA GLN A 10 -9.13 6.96 1.99
C GLN A 10 -9.46 5.52 1.67
N ASP A 11 -10.74 5.18 1.80
CA ASP A 11 -11.27 3.93 1.29
C ASP A 11 -11.10 3.90 -0.23
N LEU A 12 -10.83 2.72 -0.78
CA LEU A 12 -10.67 2.50 -2.21
C LEU A 12 -11.87 3.01 -3.01
N ASN A 13 -13.07 2.91 -2.45
CA ASN A 13 -14.30 3.37 -3.09
C ASN A 13 -14.42 4.89 -3.21
N HIS A 14 -13.65 5.63 -2.41
CA HIS A 14 -13.72 7.08 -2.34
C HIS A 14 -12.51 7.77 -2.98
N TYR A 15 -11.53 6.99 -3.44
CA TYR A 15 -10.34 7.55 -4.06
C TYR A 15 -10.63 7.95 -5.51
N HIS A 16 -10.21 9.14 -5.86
CA HIS A 16 -10.29 9.64 -7.24
C HIS A 16 -8.88 9.89 -7.77
N SER A 17 -8.55 9.28 -8.89
CA SER A 17 -7.21 9.31 -9.50
C SER A 17 -6.99 10.49 -10.44
N ASP A 18 -7.78 11.55 -10.33
CA ASP A 18 -7.70 12.74 -11.16
C ASP A 18 -6.63 13.76 -10.69
N HIS A 19 -5.92 13.46 -9.62
CA HIS A 19 -4.85 14.30 -9.08
C HIS A 19 -3.48 13.63 -9.23
N ASP A 20 -2.46 14.44 -9.47
CA ASP A 20 -1.08 13.99 -9.42
C ASP A 20 -0.71 13.71 -7.96
N VAL A 21 -0.26 12.49 -7.67
CA VAL A 21 0.10 12.06 -6.32
C VAL A 21 1.59 11.76 -6.27
N GLU A 22 2.29 12.41 -5.34
CA GLU A 22 3.73 12.18 -5.12
C GLU A 22 4.01 10.77 -4.61
N LEU A 23 3.21 10.31 -3.67
CA LEU A 23 3.32 8.96 -3.10
C LEU A 23 1.93 8.42 -2.81
N LEU A 24 1.57 7.37 -3.48
CA LEU A 24 0.37 6.61 -3.18
C LEU A 24 0.75 5.37 -2.39
N VAL A 25 0.14 5.20 -1.22
CA VAL A 25 0.33 4.01 -0.39
C VAL A 25 -0.93 3.18 -0.48
N ILE A 26 -0.81 1.94 -0.94
CA ILE A 26 -1.92 1.01 -1.02
C ILE A 26 -1.76 -0.03 0.09
N GLY A 27 -2.74 -0.07 1.00
CA GLY A 27 -2.82 -1.10 2.03
C GLY A 27 -3.85 -2.16 1.63
N PHE A 28 -3.48 -3.44 1.79
CA PHE A 28 -4.38 -4.55 1.46
C PHE A 28 -4.02 -5.78 2.28
N ASP A 29 -4.96 -6.73 2.33
CA ASP A 29 -4.77 -7.98 3.03
C ASP A 29 -4.80 -9.19 2.08
N ASP A 30 -4.20 -10.29 2.53
CA ASP A 30 -4.27 -11.59 1.87
C ASP A 30 -5.35 -12.42 2.53
N THR A 31 -6.59 -12.26 2.06
CA THR A 31 -7.72 -13.05 2.52
C THR A 31 -8.10 -14.08 1.46
N LEU A 32 -9.04 -14.97 1.82
CA LEU A 32 -9.57 -15.97 0.89
C LEU A 32 -10.57 -15.36 -0.11
N PHE A 33 -10.95 -14.10 0.08
CA PHE A 33 -11.92 -13.43 -0.76
C PHE A 33 -11.27 -12.84 -2.01
N GLU A 34 -12.07 -12.63 -3.05
CA GLU A 34 -11.59 -12.05 -4.28
C GLU A 34 -11.04 -10.64 -4.06
N ASP A 35 -10.00 -10.31 -4.81
CA ASP A 35 -9.34 -9.02 -4.78
C ASP A 35 -9.61 -8.21 -6.05
N LYS A 36 -10.74 -8.46 -6.70
CA LYS A 36 -11.10 -7.87 -7.99
C LYS A 36 -11.05 -6.34 -7.95
N GLN A 37 -11.60 -5.75 -6.90
CA GLN A 37 -11.61 -4.29 -6.75
C GLN A 37 -10.21 -3.72 -6.63
N LEU A 38 -9.32 -4.39 -5.90
CA LEU A 38 -7.93 -4.00 -5.78
C LEU A 38 -7.21 -4.07 -7.12
N LEU A 39 -7.39 -5.16 -7.86
CA LEU A 39 -6.76 -5.34 -9.17
C LEU A 39 -7.26 -4.30 -10.18
N GLU A 40 -8.55 -4.05 -10.21
CA GLU A 40 -9.14 -3.02 -11.08
C GLU A 40 -8.61 -1.62 -10.75
N PHE A 41 -8.47 -1.32 -9.46
CA PHE A 41 -7.92 -0.05 -9.02
C PHE A 41 -6.47 0.12 -9.50
N ILE A 42 -5.63 -0.90 -9.31
CA ILE A 42 -4.24 -0.85 -9.76
C ILE A 42 -4.15 -0.71 -11.27
N GLN A 43 -5.02 -1.39 -12.00
CA GLN A 43 -5.07 -1.30 -13.47
C GLN A 43 -5.45 0.10 -13.94
N SER A 44 -6.13 0.87 -13.12
CA SER A 44 -6.50 2.26 -13.45
C SER A 44 -5.37 3.27 -13.24
N LEU A 45 -4.28 2.86 -12.59
CA LEU A 45 -3.17 3.75 -12.27
C LEU A 45 -2.18 3.87 -13.44
N SER A 46 -1.52 5.02 -13.51
CA SER A 46 -0.46 5.26 -14.49
C SER A 46 0.62 6.16 -13.90
N ARG A 47 1.78 6.22 -14.54
CA ARG A 47 2.87 7.12 -14.15
C ARG A 47 2.49 8.60 -14.27
N GLN A 48 1.43 8.90 -15.01
CA GLN A 48 0.97 10.28 -15.16
C GLN A 48 0.27 10.79 -13.90
N ASN A 49 -0.41 9.90 -13.17
CA ASN A 49 -1.16 10.30 -11.98
C ASN A 49 -0.55 9.82 -10.66
N VAL A 50 0.45 8.94 -10.70
CA VAL A 50 1.16 8.48 -9.50
C VAL A 50 2.66 8.52 -9.76
N LYS A 51 3.40 9.26 -8.96
CA LYS A 51 4.85 9.40 -9.13
C LYS A 51 5.63 8.34 -8.39
N ASN A 52 5.11 7.84 -7.29
CA ASN A 52 5.71 6.76 -6.50
C ASN A 52 4.60 5.96 -5.86
N LEU A 53 4.78 4.64 -5.81
CA LEU A 53 3.79 3.71 -5.27
C LEU A 53 4.44 2.85 -4.20
N ALA A 54 3.85 2.82 -3.00
CA ALA A 54 4.29 1.98 -1.90
C ALA A 54 3.18 1.02 -1.51
N LEU A 55 3.56 -0.18 -1.06
CA LEU A 55 2.60 -1.23 -0.71
C LEU A 55 2.76 -1.63 0.75
N ILE A 56 1.64 -1.75 1.46
CA ILE A 56 1.56 -2.32 2.80
C ILE A 56 0.62 -3.52 2.71
N ASN A 57 1.11 -4.68 3.12
CA ASN A 57 0.36 -5.92 3.04
C ASN A 57 0.24 -6.58 4.40
N CYS A 58 -0.96 -7.03 4.73
CA CYS A 58 -1.25 -7.84 5.90
C CYS A 58 -1.64 -9.24 5.45
N PHE A 59 -1.09 -10.28 6.05
CA PHE A 59 -1.42 -11.65 5.69
C PHE A 59 -1.61 -12.53 6.93
N PHE A 60 -2.38 -13.61 6.79
CA PHE A 60 -2.65 -14.55 7.89
C PHE A 60 -1.89 -15.86 7.72
N ILE A 61 -1.78 -16.36 6.50
CA ILE A 61 -1.12 -17.63 6.19
C ILE A 61 0.08 -17.41 5.28
N ASN A 62 -0.13 -16.72 4.16
CA ASN A 62 0.92 -16.43 3.19
C ASN A 62 0.64 -15.12 2.48
N SER A 63 1.66 -14.59 1.79
CA SER A 63 1.59 -13.30 1.12
C SER A 63 1.50 -13.44 -0.41
N LYS A 64 0.75 -14.41 -0.90
CA LYS A 64 0.61 -14.65 -2.36
C LYS A 64 0.00 -13.46 -3.10
N ARG A 65 -0.95 -12.78 -2.48
CA ARG A 65 -1.58 -11.60 -3.08
C ARG A 65 -0.56 -10.48 -3.29
N LEU A 66 0.36 -10.29 -2.35
CA LEU A 66 1.42 -9.31 -2.49
C LEU A 66 2.24 -9.56 -3.75
N MET A 67 2.61 -10.80 -4.02
CA MET A 67 3.35 -11.14 -5.24
C MET A 67 2.56 -10.84 -6.50
N LYS A 68 1.26 -11.14 -6.51
CA LYS A 68 0.39 -10.80 -7.64
C LYS A 68 0.33 -9.30 -7.88
N VAL A 69 0.18 -8.53 -6.80
CA VAL A 69 0.13 -7.06 -6.88
C VAL A 69 1.45 -6.50 -7.40
N ILE A 70 2.57 -7.00 -6.89
CA ILE A 70 3.88 -6.57 -7.36
C ILE A 70 4.04 -6.85 -8.86
N HIS A 71 3.69 -8.05 -9.31
CA HIS A 71 3.78 -8.41 -10.72
C HIS A 71 2.89 -7.53 -11.59
N LEU A 72 1.67 -7.25 -11.14
CA LEU A 72 0.75 -6.38 -11.86
C LEU A 72 1.33 -4.96 -11.99
N CYS A 73 1.88 -4.42 -10.90
CA CYS A 73 2.52 -3.11 -10.92
C CYS A 73 3.69 -3.07 -11.90
N GLN A 74 4.51 -4.12 -11.92
CA GLN A 74 5.64 -4.22 -12.84
C GLN A 74 5.19 -4.32 -14.29
N ASN A 75 4.15 -5.12 -14.56
CA ASN A 75 3.61 -5.27 -15.90
C ASN A 75 3.03 -3.97 -16.45
N GLN A 76 2.46 -3.14 -15.59
CA GLN A 76 1.93 -1.82 -15.96
C GLN A 76 2.99 -0.73 -15.91
N GLN A 77 4.23 -1.07 -15.56
CA GLN A 77 5.34 -0.12 -15.45
C GLN A 77 5.04 1.01 -14.46
N LEU A 78 4.34 0.70 -13.38
CA LEU A 78 4.08 1.66 -12.31
C LEU A 78 5.36 1.93 -11.51
N PRO A 79 5.52 3.14 -10.96
CA PRO A 79 6.73 3.53 -10.23
C PRO A 79 6.74 2.97 -8.82
N LEU A 80 6.85 1.63 -8.70
CA LEU A 80 6.83 0.93 -7.43
C LEU A 80 8.12 1.18 -6.66
N MET A 81 7.98 1.55 -5.37
CA MET A 81 9.12 1.67 -4.48
C MET A 81 9.79 0.32 -4.29
N ARG A 82 11.11 0.34 -4.00
CA ARG A 82 11.89 -0.89 -3.85
C ARG A 82 11.44 -1.77 -2.70
N GLU A 83 11.03 -1.15 -1.59
CA GLU A 83 10.66 -1.85 -0.39
C GLU A 83 9.15 -1.84 -0.21
N GLN A 84 8.59 -2.95 0.21
CA GLN A 84 7.21 -3.09 0.63
C GLN A 84 7.22 -3.42 2.12
N TYR A 85 6.17 -3.03 2.81
CA TYR A 85 5.97 -3.42 4.20
C TYR A 85 4.92 -4.53 4.27
N THR A 86 5.32 -5.68 4.81
CA THR A 86 4.40 -6.80 4.98
C THR A 86 4.49 -7.32 6.41
N PHE A 87 3.36 -7.73 6.96
CA PHE A 87 3.33 -8.27 8.32
C PHE A 87 2.27 -9.35 8.42
N LYS A 88 2.53 -10.30 9.32
CA LYS A 88 1.62 -11.39 9.61
C LYS A 88 0.74 -11.02 10.79
N MET A 89 -0.56 -11.32 10.69
CA MET A 89 -1.51 -11.18 11.79
C MET A 89 -2.08 -12.54 12.17
N SER A 90 -2.33 -12.75 13.47
CA SER A 90 -3.12 -13.86 13.95
C SER A 90 -4.61 -13.51 13.87
N PHE A 91 -5.49 -14.53 13.88
CA PHE A 91 -6.93 -14.30 13.88
C PHE A 91 -7.40 -13.52 15.11
N ASP A 92 -6.69 -13.62 16.22
CA ASP A 92 -7.00 -12.89 17.45
C ASP A 92 -6.74 -11.40 17.32
N GLN A 93 -5.86 -10.99 16.42
CA GLN A 93 -5.48 -9.58 16.20
C GLN A 93 -6.44 -8.85 15.27
N ARG A 94 -7.43 -9.50 14.70
CA ARG A 94 -8.40 -8.86 13.81
C ARG A 94 -9.16 -7.72 14.48
N LYS A 95 -9.42 -7.82 15.79
CA LYS A 95 -10.20 -6.84 16.54
C LYS A 95 -9.34 -5.66 17.01
N GLU A 96 -8.07 -5.92 17.30
CA GLU A 96 -7.14 -4.91 17.76
C GLU A 96 -5.80 -5.09 17.07
N ILE A 97 -5.36 -4.07 16.34
CA ILE A 97 -4.05 -4.09 15.70
C ILE A 97 -3.02 -3.73 16.77
N ASN A 98 -1.97 -4.54 16.88
CA ASN A 98 -0.87 -4.29 17.79
C ASN A 98 -0.28 -2.89 17.50
N PRO A 99 -0.13 -2.01 18.52
CA PRO A 99 0.45 -0.68 18.32
C PRO A 99 1.83 -0.71 17.66
N LEU A 100 2.63 -1.74 17.88
CA LEU A 100 3.93 -1.90 17.24
C LEU A 100 3.81 -2.02 15.72
N ILE A 101 2.79 -2.72 15.24
CA ILE A 101 2.53 -2.85 13.80
C ILE A 101 2.18 -1.49 13.20
N ILE A 102 1.36 -0.71 13.89
CA ILE A 102 0.99 0.64 13.47
C ILE A 102 2.22 1.54 13.42
N ASP A 103 3.07 1.49 14.45
CA ASP A 103 4.29 2.28 14.50
C ASP A 103 5.26 1.89 13.38
N ASN A 104 5.40 0.61 13.09
CA ASN A 104 6.26 0.13 12.02
C ASN A 104 5.73 0.54 10.64
N ALA A 105 4.41 0.52 10.44
CA ALA A 105 3.81 1.01 9.21
C ALA A 105 4.07 2.50 9.02
N ARG A 106 3.96 3.28 10.09
CA ARG A 106 4.26 4.71 10.07
C ARG A 106 5.73 4.94 9.70
N LEU A 107 6.65 4.20 10.32
CA LEU A 107 8.08 4.32 10.02
C LEU A 107 8.38 3.96 8.58
N TYR A 108 7.74 2.93 8.05
CA TYR A 108 7.88 2.57 6.64
C TYR A 108 7.46 3.72 5.72
N ILE A 109 6.32 4.35 5.99
CA ILE A 109 5.85 5.47 5.18
C ILE A 109 6.81 6.67 5.29
N GLU A 110 7.30 6.95 6.50
CA GLU A 110 8.29 8.00 6.71
C GLU A 110 9.57 7.73 5.92
N ASP A 111 10.04 6.50 5.91
CA ASP A 111 11.23 6.10 5.15
C ASP A 111 11.01 6.29 3.65
N MET A 112 9.82 5.93 3.14
CA MET A 112 9.51 6.11 1.72
C MET A 112 9.45 7.60 1.35
N VAL A 113 8.86 8.43 2.20
CA VAL A 113 8.84 9.87 1.98
C VAL A 113 10.26 10.44 1.98
N ASN A 114 11.12 9.97 2.90
CA ASN A 114 12.51 10.42 2.96
C ASN A 114 13.30 10.00 1.72
N VAL A 115 13.08 8.80 1.22
CA VAL A 115 13.71 8.36 -0.03
C VAL A 115 13.33 9.29 -1.18
N ILE A 116 12.06 9.63 -1.30
CA ILE A 116 11.58 10.53 -2.35
C ILE A 116 12.23 11.91 -2.22
N ARG A 117 12.29 12.47 -1.01
CA ARG A 117 12.86 13.80 -0.79
C ARG A 117 14.35 13.86 -1.03
N ASN A 118 15.08 12.77 -0.76
CA ASN A 118 16.55 12.78 -0.81
C ASN A 118 17.10 12.32 -2.14
N TYR A 119 16.35 11.55 -2.94
CA TYR A 119 16.85 10.94 -4.17
C TYR A 119 16.05 11.33 -5.42
N TYR A 120 14.98 12.06 -5.22
CA TYR A 120 14.15 12.56 -6.31
C TYR A 120 13.90 14.07 -6.11
#